data_49bc1a339db6960e48d9ca0324edf03b
#
_entry.id   49bc1a339db6960e48d9ca0324edf03b
#
_cell.length_a   1.000
_cell.length_b   1.000
_cell.length_c   1.000
_cell.angle_alpha   90.00
_cell.angle_beta   90.00
_cell.angle_gamma   90.00
#
_symmetry.space_group_name_H-M   'P 1'
#
loop_
_entity.id
_entity.type
_entity.pdbx_description
1 polymer ?
#
loop_
_entity_poly.entity_id
_entity_poly.type
_entity_poly.pdbx_seq_one_letter_code
_entity_poly.pdbx_strand_id
1 'polypeptide(L)'
;MSLLNDKYLFVHINKSGGGIITKNLENNGNVKINGYHRTLEKMLTFVNETNYSNLYIFTVVRNPWDRMVSMYFYYKYKNYHPEFFSGNEEIDDNFNNWIEYIYSSKFDRNRLHSDVNVFTYCFCNQLNWIKNKNGNLIRVNKILQFENLKNELNDFLKEKIKLKNIIDEKIHPTNHDHYSKYYNKDSKELVRKYYSEDIEFFNYKF
;
A
#
# COMPACT_ATOMS: atom_id res chain seq x y z
N MET A 1 -0.63 -5.33 -9.58
CA MET A 1 -1.46 -6.53 -9.37
C MET A 1 -0.62 -7.74 -9.70
N SER A 2 -0.70 -8.76 -8.86
CA SER A 2 -0.04 -10.02 -9.19
C SER A 2 -1.04 -11.16 -9.03
N LEU A 3 -1.42 -11.76 -10.16
CA LEU A 3 -2.23 -12.97 -10.19
C LEU A 3 -1.31 -14.13 -10.54
N LEU A 4 -1.03 -14.99 -9.56
CA LEU A 4 -0.17 -16.15 -9.73
C LEU A 4 -1.01 -17.38 -10.07
N ASN A 5 -0.69 -18.05 -11.18
CA ASN A 5 -1.29 -19.32 -11.62
C ASN A 5 -2.83 -19.30 -11.63
N ASP A 6 -3.42 -18.17 -11.95
CA ASP A 6 -4.88 -17.94 -11.97
C ASP A 6 -5.60 -18.31 -10.64
N LYS A 7 -4.86 -18.41 -9.54
CA LYS A 7 -5.35 -18.86 -8.24
C LYS A 7 -5.11 -17.88 -7.09
N TYR A 8 -3.97 -17.23 -7.06
CA TYR A 8 -3.57 -16.36 -5.95
C TYR A 8 -3.51 -14.91 -6.40
N LEU A 9 -4.37 -14.07 -5.85
CA LEU A 9 -4.47 -12.66 -6.20
C LEU A 9 -3.89 -11.79 -5.09
N PHE A 10 -2.79 -11.12 -5.37
CA PHE A 10 -2.17 -10.16 -4.46
C PHE A 10 -2.62 -8.74 -4.77
N VAL A 11 -3.26 -8.08 -3.82
CA VAL A 11 -3.59 -6.64 -3.87
C VAL A 11 -2.41 -5.87 -3.31
N HIS A 12 -1.65 -5.23 -4.21
CA HIS A 12 -0.45 -4.48 -3.83
C HIS A 12 -0.80 -3.05 -3.42
N ILE A 13 -1.04 -2.85 -2.14
CA ILE A 13 -1.16 -1.51 -1.55
C ILE A 13 0.23 -0.87 -1.51
N ASN A 14 0.34 0.36 -1.98
CA ASN A 14 1.63 1.03 -2.05
C ASN A 14 2.22 1.32 -0.65
N LYS A 15 3.55 1.22 -0.55
CA LYS A 15 4.34 1.44 0.68
C LYS A 15 3.98 0.54 1.88
N SER A 16 3.30 -0.58 1.63
CA SER A 16 3.01 -1.60 2.64
C SER A 16 3.90 -2.85 2.53
N GLY A 17 5.08 -2.73 1.91
CA GLY A 17 6.03 -3.85 1.79
C GLY A 17 5.72 -4.84 0.67
N GLY A 18 4.79 -4.53 -0.23
CA GLY A 18 4.37 -5.45 -1.30
C GLY A 18 5.41 -5.78 -2.35
N GLY A 19 6.51 -5.01 -2.45
CA GLY A 19 7.56 -5.26 -3.44
C GLY A 19 8.22 -6.64 -3.29
N ILE A 20 8.52 -7.06 -2.04
CA ILE A 20 9.09 -8.39 -1.77
C ILE A 20 8.13 -9.50 -2.16
N ILE A 21 6.84 -9.32 -1.96
CA ILE A 21 5.81 -10.28 -2.34
C ILE A 21 5.75 -10.39 -3.86
N THR A 22 5.64 -9.25 -4.56
CA THR A 22 5.59 -9.23 -6.02
C THR A 22 6.79 -9.96 -6.64
N LYS A 23 8.01 -9.67 -6.17
CA LYS A 23 9.24 -10.33 -6.64
C LYS A 23 9.22 -11.85 -6.37
N ASN A 24 8.74 -12.26 -5.20
CA ASN A 24 8.61 -13.69 -4.89
C ASN A 24 7.59 -14.38 -5.80
N LEU A 25 6.46 -13.75 -6.08
CA LEU A 25 5.46 -14.30 -7.00
C LEU A 25 6.02 -14.42 -8.42
N GLU A 26 6.71 -13.39 -8.90
CA GLU A 26 7.32 -13.36 -10.24
C GLU A 26 8.37 -14.46 -10.42
N ASN A 27 9.15 -14.77 -9.40
CA ASN A 27 10.20 -15.80 -9.47
C ASN A 27 9.68 -17.25 -9.38
N ASN A 28 8.42 -17.46 -9.01
CA ASN A 28 7.91 -18.79 -8.69
C ASN A 28 6.77 -19.27 -9.58
N GLY A 29 6.37 -18.52 -10.61
CA GLY A 29 5.30 -18.99 -11.46
C GLY A 29 4.85 -18.02 -12.54
N ASN A 30 3.78 -18.41 -13.21
CA ASN A 30 3.18 -17.61 -14.27
C ASN A 30 2.37 -16.47 -13.65
N VAL A 31 2.98 -15.29 -13.56
CA VAL A 31 2.35 -14.10 -13.01
C VAL A 31 1.79 -13.25 -14.13
N LYS A 32 0.49 -13.14 -14.16
CA LYS A 32 -0.21 -12.15 -14.98
C LYS A 32 -0.22 -10.82 -14.25
N ILE A 33 0.62 -9.88 -14.65
CA ILE A 33 0.68 -8.54 -14.09
C ILE A 33 -0.12 -7.60 -14.97
N ASN A 34 -1.18 -7.05 -14.40
CA ASN A 34 -2.04 -6.09 -15.10
C ASN A 34 -1.94 -4.69 -14.45
N GLY A 35 -0.73 -4.14 -14.41
CA GLY A 35 -0.40 -2.86 -13.78
C GLY A 35 -0.12 -2.99 -12.27
N TYR A 36 0.74 -2.11 -11.78
CA TYR A 36 1.22 -2.17 -10.40
C TYR A 36 0.17 -1.67 -9.44
N HIS A 37 -0.30 -1.19 -8.80
CA HIS A 37 -1.20 -0.61 -7.81
C HIS A 37 -2.63 -0.38 -8.34
N ARG A 38 -3.51 -1.35 -8.17
CA ARG A 38 -4.93 -1.23 -8.48
C ARG A 38 -5.79 -1.68 -7.30
N THR A 39 -6.97 -1.12 -7.16
CA THR A 39 -7.94 -1.60 -6.18
C THR A 39 -8.41 -3.01 -6.54
N LEU A 40 -8.83 -3.77 -5.53
CA LEU A 40 -9.34 -5.12 -5.74
C LEU A 40 -10.54 -5.12 -6.69
N GLU A 41 -11.47 -4.18 -6.56
CA GLU A 41 -12.60 -4.06 -7.48
C GLU A 41 -12.14 -3.95 -8.95
N LYS A 42 -11.18 -3.05 -9.23
CA LYS A 42 -10.62 -2.92 -10.58
C LYS A 42 -9.87 -4.17 -11.03
N MET A 43 -9.20 -4.86 -10.13
CA MET A 43 -8.51 -6.11 -10.45
C MET A 43 -9.48 -7.22 -10.87
N LEU A 44 -10.61 -7.30 -10.21
CA LEU A 44 -11.63 -8.31 -10.49
C LEU A 44 -12.28 -8.13 -11.86
N THR A 45 -12.27 -6.92 -12.45
CA THR A 45 -12.74 -6.73 -13.83
C THR A 45 -11.88 -7.44 -14.88
N PHE A 46 -10.66 -7.85 -14.53
CA PHE A 46 -9.78 -8.63 -15.41
C PHE A 46 -9.82 -10.14 -15.15
N VAL A 47 -10.62 -10.56 -14.17
CA VAL A 47 -10.81 -11.97 -13.82
C VAL A 47 -12.20 -12.39 -14.27
N ASN A 48 -12.32 -13.52 -14.96
CA ASN A 48 -13.63 -14.05 -15.31
C ASN A 48 -14.46 -14.33 -14.06
N GLU A 49 -15.75 -14.00 -14.08
CA GLU A 49 -16.66 -14.17 -12.94
C GLU A 49 -16.66 -15.61 -12.39
N THR A 50 -16.54 -16.60 -13.26
CA THR A 50 -16.47 -18.02 -12.90
C THR A 50 -15.24 -18.37 -12.06
N ASN A 51 -14.16 -17.56 -12.13
CA ASN A 51 -12.91 -17.80 -11.41
C ASN A 51 -12.85 -17.07 -10.07
N TYR A 52 -13.70 -16.07 -9.85
CA TYR A 52 -13.63 -15.25 -8.64
C TYR A 52 -13.82 -16.05 -7.34
N SER A 53 -14.76 -16.99 -7.31
CA SER A 53 -15.02 -17.83 -6.13
C SER A 53 -13.81 -18.66 -5.70
N ASN A 54 -12.96 -19.04 -6.67
CA ASN A 54 -11.79 -19.89 -6.49
C ASN A 54 -10.50 -19.13 -6.16
N LEU A 55 -10.52 -17.79 -6.25
CA LEU A 55 -9.35 -16.99 -5.95
C LEU A 55 -9.06 -16.97 -4.45
N TYR A 56 -7.79 -17.17 -4.12
CA TYR A 56 -7.24 -16.82 -2.83
C TYR A 56 -6.67 -15.40 -2.89
N ILE A 57 -7.38 -14.46 -2.29
CA ILE A 57 -7.06 -13.03 -2.33
C ILE A 57 -6.34 -12.63 -1.05
N PHE A 58 -5.23 -11.93 -1.16
CA PHE A 58 -4.49 -11.47 -0.01
C PHE A 58 -3.84 -10.09 -0.24
N THR A 59 -3.53 -9.41 0.83
CA THR A 59 -2.89 -8.10 0.84
C THR A 59 -2.00 -7.91 2.04
N VAL A 60 -1.20 -6.85 2.02
CA VAL A 60 -0.44 -6.37 3.17
C VAL A 60 -0.88 -4.94 3.47
N VAL A 61 -1.11 -4.68 4.75
CA VAL A 61 -1.38 -3.35 5.30
C VAL A 61 -0.23 -2.92 6.22
N ARG A 62 -0.08 -1.63 6.43
CA ARG A 62 0.97 -1.06 7.27
C ARG A 62 0.39 0.01 8.18
N ASN A 63 0.95 0.17 9.37
CA ASN A 63 0.63 1.26 10.27
C ASN A 63 0.61 2.59 9.49
N PRO A 64 -0.52 3.34 9.50
CA PRO A 64 -0.65 4.54 8.67
C PRO A 64 0.43 5.59 8.91
N TRP A 65 0.87 5.79 10.14
CA TRP A 65 1.95 6.73 10.44
C TRP A 65 3.27 6.27 9.86
N ASP A 66 3.60 4.99 9.97
CA ASP A 66 4.81 4.42 9.39
C ASP A 66 4.75 4.44 7.86
N ARG A 67 3.58 4.20 7.29
CA ARG A 67 3.34 4.26 5.85
C ARG A 67 3.60 5.68 5.30
N MET A 68 3.13 6.72 5.96
CA MET A 68 3.34 8.11 5.54
C MET A 68 4.81 8.52 5.59
N VAL A 69 5.56 8.14 6.61
CA VAL A 69 7.02 8.35 6.67
C VAL A 69 7.71 7.63 5.50
N SER A 70 7.34 6.38 5.25
CA SER A 70 7.88 5.63 4.11
C SER A 70 7.54 6.25 2.76
N MET A 71 6.37 6.87 2.59
CA MET A 71 5.99 7.61 1.39
C MET A 71 6.87 8.85 1.20
N TYR A 72 6.97 9.68 2.23
CA TYR A 72 7.75 10.91 2.19
C TYR A 72 9.19 10.63 1.73
N PHE A 73 9.89 9.75 2.43
CA PHE A 73 11.28 9.44 2.09
C PHE A 73 11.42 8.77 0.73
N TYR A 74 10.52 7.87 0.36
CA TYR A 74 10.58 7.21 -0.93
C TYR A 74 10.43 8.18 -2.09
N TYR A 75 9.41 9.01 -2.08
CA TYR A 75 9.14 9.93 -3.19
C TYR A 75 10.16 11.06 -3.24
N LYS A 76 10.60 11.56 -2.10
CA LYS A 76 11.64 12.59 -2.01
C LYS A 76 12.97 12.11 -2.58
N TYR A 77 13.47 10.96 -2.17
CA TYR A 77 14.76 10.45 -2.65
C TYR A 77 14.75 9.96 -4.08
N LYS A 78 13.64 9.43 -4.56
CA LYS A 78 13.54 8.92 -5.92
C LYS A 78 13.17 9.96 -6.95
N ASN A 79 12.76 11.15 -6.50
CA ASN A 79 12.20 12.20 -7.33
C ASN A 79 11.11 11.70 -8.30
N TYR A 80 10.42 10.65 -7.87
CA TYR A 80 9.24 10.13 -8.54
C TYR A 80 8.06 10.93 -8.02
N HIS A 81 7.22 11.42 -8.90
CA HIS A 81 6.02 12.15 -8.51
C HIS A 81 6.31 13.50 -7.82
N PRO A 82 6.98 14.43 -8.51
CA PRO A 82 7.20 15.78 -7.99
C PRO A 82 5.89 16.47 -7.61
N GLU A 83 4.77 16.04 -8.19
CA GLU A 83 3.43 16.50 -7.86
C GLU A 83 2.98 16.23 -6.42
N PHE A 84 3.67 15.37 -5.68
CA PHE A 84 3.41 15.14 -4.25
C PHE A 84 4.11 16.18 -3.34
N PHE A 85 4.86 17.08 -3.94
CA PHE A 85 5.58 18.11 -3.25
C PHE A 85 5.08 19.48 -3.71
N SER A 86 5.24 20.48 -2.84
CA SER A 86 4.73 21.84 -3.07
C SER A 86 5.60 22.65 -4.04
N GLY A 87 6.84 22.24 -4.22
CA GLY A 87 7.90 23.03 -4.88
C GLY A 87 8.51 24.10 -3.98
N ASN A 88 8.15 24.14 -2.70
CA ASN A 88 8.74 25.01 -1.68
C ASN A 88 9.59 24.18 -0.72
N GLU A 89 10.89 24.46 -0.67
CA GLU A 89 11.85 23.71 0.15
C GLU A 89 11.50 23.69 1.64
N GLU A 90 11.00 24.80 2.20
CA GLU A 90 10.59 24.85 3.61
C GLU A 90 9.47 23.86 3.95
N ILE A 91 8.60 23.60 2.97
CA ILE A 91 7.51 22.61 3.11
C ILE A 91 8.06 21.22 2.81
N ASP A 92 8.76 21.08 1.70
CA ASP A 92 9.13 19.78 1.15
C ASP A 92 10.28 19.10 1.90
N ASP A 93 11.12 19.88 2.59
CA ASP A 93 12.23 19.39 3.41
C ASP A 93 11.85 19.09 4.86
N ASN A 94 10.65 19.48 5.29
CA ASN A 94 10.12 19.20 6.60
C ASN A 94 8.94 18.24 6.52
N PHE A 95 9.09 17.06 7.11
CA PHE A 95 8.04 16.03 7.08
C PHE A 95 6.68 16.52 7.61
N ASN A 96 6.66 17.30 8.69
CA ASN A 96 5.42 17.79 9.28
C ASN A 96 4.73 18.81 8.37
N ASN A 97 5.49 19.75 7.80
CA ASN A 97 4.99 20.73 6.84
C ASN A 97 4.45 20.03 5.58
N TRP A 98 5.15 18.98 5.12
CA TRP A 98 4.69 18.18 3.98
C TRP A 98 3.37 17.43 4.30
N ILE A 99 3.20 16.86 5.49
CA ILE A 99 1.94 16.24 5.93
C ILE A 99 0.80 17.28 5.91
N GLU A 100 1.04 18.47 6.46
CA GLU A 100 0.06 19.55 6.44
C GLU A 100 -0.31 19.97 5.01
N TYR A 101 0.68 20.06 4.11
CA TYR A 101 0.46 20.36 2.71
C TYR A 101 -0.42 19.30 2.02
N ILE A 102 -0.09 18.02 2.16
CA ILE A 102 -0.84 16.90 1.54
C ILE A 102 -2.31 16.89 1.99
N TYR A 103 -2.59 17.28 3.24
CA TYR A 103 -3.95 17.32 3.76
C TYR A 103 -4.61 18.69 3.75
N SER A 104 -3.96 19.69 3.17
CA SER A 104 -4.53 21.02 2.96
C SER A 104 -5.38 21.08 1.67
N SER A 105 -6.11 22.21 1.51
CA SER A 105 -6.81 22.53 0.26
C SER A 105 -5.86 22.93 -0.89
N LYS A 106 -4.58 23.16 -0.59
CA LYS A 106 -3.56 23.51 -1.59
C LYS A 106 -3.10 22.31 -2.40
N PHE A 107 -3.23 21.12 -1.84
CA PHE A 107 -2.91 19.88 -2.54
C PHE A 107 -4.10 19.42 -3.37
N ASP A 108 -3.93 19.47 -4.69
CA ASP A 108 -5.00 19.08 -5.63
C ASP A 108 -5.10 17.55 -5.72
N ARG A 109 -5.96 16.98 -4.90
CA ARG A 109 -6.25 15.54 -4.91
C ARG A 109 -6.98 15.10 -6.19
N ASN A 110 -7.67 16.01 -6.87
CA ASN A 110 -8.41 15.70 -8.09
C ASN A 110 -7.48 15.62 -9.32
N ARG A 111 -6.33 16.29 -9.28
CA ARG A 111 -5.30 16.22 -10.32
C ARG A 111 -4.76 14.81 -10.55
N LEU A 112 -5.07 13.94 -9.61
CA LEU A 112 -4.60 12.57 -9.53
C LEU A 112 -5.69 11.56 -9.94
N HIS A 113 -6.81 12.03 -10.49
CA HIS A 113 -7.93 11.24 -10.98
C HIS A 113 -7.87 11.00 -12.49
N SER A 114 -6.91 10.23 -12.97
CA SER A 114 -7.11 9.50 -14.22
C SER A 114 -7.58 8.07 -13.90
N ASP A 115 -8.26 7.41 -14.83
CA ASP A 115 -8.88 6.08 -14.67
C ASP A 115 -7.96 4.94 -14.13
N VAL A 116 -6.72 5.25 -13.82
CA VAL A 116 -5.68 4.31 -13.37
C VAL A 116 -5.01 4.79 -12.09
N ASN A 117 -5.64 5.67 -11.32
CA ASN A 117 -4.93 6.47 -10.34
C ASN A 117 -4.56 5.78 -9.05
N VAL A 118 -3.40 5.22 -9.12
CA VAL A 118 -2.50 4.91 -8.02
C VAL A 118 -2.35 6.06 -7.02
N PHE A 119 -2.39 7.29 -7.49
CA PHE A 119 -2.02 8.46 -6.69
C PHE A 119 -3.04 8.86 -5.66
N THR A 120 -4.31 8.90 -6.01
CA THR A 120 -5.39 9.17 -5.03
C THR A 120 -5.37 8.12 -3.92
N TYR A 121 -5.09 6.87 -4.28
CA TYR A 121 -5.03 5.78 -3.34
C TYR A 121 -3.76 5.77 -2.48
N CYS A 122 -2.71 6.48 -2.87
CA CYS A 122 -1.54 6.65 -2.02
C CYS A 122 -1.89 7.31 -0.69
N PHE A 123 -2.75 8.33 -0.74
CA PHE A 123 -3.10 9.18 0.39
C PHE A 123 -4.50 8.91 0.96
N CYS A 124 -5.07 7.74 0.69
CA CYS A 124 -6.34 7.31 1.27
C CYS A 124 -6.17 6.11 2.21
N ASN A 125 -7.25 5.77 2.91
CA ASN A 125 -7.31 4.55 3.72
C ASN A 125 -6.95 3.32 2.88
N GLN A 126 -6.20 2.40 3.45
CA GLN A 126 -5.82 1.13 2.83
C GLN A 126 -7.05 0.24 2.60
N LEU A 127 -8.07 0.40 3.45
CA LEU A 127 -9.38 -0.23 3.25
C LEU A 127 -10.01 0.09 1.90
N ASN A 128 -9.78 1.29 1.33
CA ASN A 128 -10.31 1.66 0.02
C ASN A 128 -9.76 0.79 -1.12
N TRP A 129 -8.62 0.14 -0.91
CA TRP A 129 -8.05 -0.80 -1.88
C TRP A 129 -8.82 -2.11 -1.99
N ILE A 130 -9.57 -2.46 -0.94
CA ILE A 130 -10.33 -3.72 -0.82
C ILE A 130 -11.83 -3.49 -0.66
N LYS A 131 -12.30 -2.26 -0.84
CA LYS A 131 -13.72 -1.91 -0.93
C LYS A 131 -14.17 -1.82 -2.39
N ASN A 132 -15.46 -2.07 -2.61
CA ASN A 132 -16.10 -1.78 -3.89
C ASN A 132 -16.58 -0.31 -3.96
N LYS A 133 -17.09 0.11 -5.11
CA LYS A 133 -17.62 1.46 -5.34
C LYS A 133 -18.75 1.87 -4.37
N ASN A 134 -19.42 0.90 -3.77
CA ASN A 134 -20.49 1.15 -2.78
C ASN A 134 -19.94 1.23 -1.34
N GLY A 135 -18.62 1.17 -1.15
CA GLY A 135 -17.98 1.21 0.16
C GLY A 135 -17.96 -0.12 0.93
N ASN A 136 -18.50 -1.20 0.35
CA ASN A 136 -18.52 -2.52 0.99
C ASN A 136 -17.18 -3.24 0.81
N LEU A 137 -16.73 -3.93 1.86
CA LEU A 137 -15.54 -4.77 1.79
C LEU A 137 -15.76 -5.93 0.81
N ILE A 138 -14.79 -6.11 -0.06
CA ILE A 138 -14.69 -7.28 -0.93
C ILE A 138 -13.96 -8.37 -0.15
N ARG A 139 -14.34 -9.64 -0.36
CA ARG A 139 -13.69 -10.78 0.31
C ARG A 139 -12.18 -10.77 0.08
N VAL A 140 -11.43 -10.73 1.18
CA VAL A 140 -9.98 -10.95 1.22
C VAL A 140 -9.71 -12.13 2.16
N ASN A 141 -8.97 -13.13 1.69
CA ASN A 141 -8.73 -14.36 2.45
C ASN A 141 -7.64 -14.18 3.54
N LYS A 142 -6.67 -13.31 3.30
CA LYS A 142 -5.61 -13.01 4.27
C LYS A 142 -5.17 -11.55 4.15
N ILE A 143 -5.11 -10.88 5.27
CA ILE A 143 -4.48 -9.57 5.43
C ILE A 143 -3.25 -9.78 6.32
N LEU A 144 -2.08 -9.48 5.79
CA LEU A 144 -0.81 -9.48 6.52
C LEU A 144 -0.55 -8.07 7.03
N GLN A 145 0.07 -7.94 8.19
CA GLN A 145 0.56 -6.66 8.70
C GLN A 145 2.06 -6.53 8.41
N PHE A 146 2.46 -5.38 7.86
CA PHE A 146 3.86 -5.09 7.53
C PHE A 146 4.78 -5.26 8.74
N GLU A 147 4.30 -4.88 9.91
CA GLU A 147 5.02 -4.93 11.18
C GLU A 147 5.43 -6.36 11.56
N ASN A 148 4.63 -7.35 11.16
CA ASN A 148 4.88 -8.78 11.40
C ASN A 148 5.40 -9.51 10.16
N LEU A 149 5.54 -8.81 9.03
CA LEU A 149 5.80 -9.42 7.73
C LEU A 149 7.07 -10.26 7.71
N LYS A 150 8.12 -9.82 8.42
CA LYS A 150 9.38 -10.56 8.52
C LYS A 150 9.20 -11.96 9.10
N ASN A 151 8.29 -12.12 10.05
CA ASN A 151 8.06 -13.39 10.74
C ASN A 151 7.05 -14.28 10.01
N GLU A 152 6.03 -13.67 9.39
CA GLU A 152 4.90 -14.40 8.82
C GLU A 152 5.04 -14.69 7.32
N LEU A 153 5.84 -13.89 6.59
CA LEU A 153 5.84 -13.95 5.12
C LEU A 153 6.35 -15.26 4.58
N ASN A 154 7.47 -15.76 5.10
CA ASN A 154 8.10 -16.97 4.58
C ASN A 154 7.19 -18.18 4.73
N ASP A 155 6.60 -18.37 5.91
CA ASP A 155 5.67 -19.47 6.17
C ASP A 155 4.41 -19.33 5.32
N PHE A 156 3.85 -18.11 5.23
CA PHE A 156 2.71 -17.83 4.38
C PHE A 156 2.98 -18.15 2.90
N LEU A 157 4.11 -17.72 2.36
CA LEU A 157 4.47 -17.97 0.96
C LEU A 157 4.73 -19.47 0.70
N LYS A 158 5.41 -20.18 1.62
CA LYS A 158 5.69 -21.61 1.48
C LYS A 158 4.45 -22.48 1.68
N GLU A 159 3.76 -22.28 2.78
CA GLU A 159 2.70 -23.19 3.21
C GLU A 159 1.37 -22.90 2.51
N LYS A 160 1.04 -21.61 2.32
CA LYS A 160 -0.24 -21.22 1.77
C LYS A 160 -0.20 -21.02 0.28
N ILE A 161 0.80 -20.26 -0.20
CA ILE A 161 0.96 -19.96 -1.63
C ILE A 161 1.72 -21.06 -2.37
N LYS A 162 2.45 -21.92 -1.63
CA LYS A 162 3.22 -23.06 -2.16
C LYS A 162 4.39 -22.65 -3.06
N LEU A 163 5.06 -21.54 -2.73
CA LEU A 163 6.28 -21.12 -3.41
C LEU A 163 7.45 -22.00 -3.02
N LYS A 164 8.33 -22.32 -3.99
CA LYS A 164 9.52 -23.16 -3.78
C LYS A 164 10.75 -22.34 -3.39
N ASN A 165 10.96 -21.22 -4.08
CA ASN A 165 12.13 -20.37 -3.91
C ASN A 165 11.69 -19.01 -3.34
N ILE A 166 12.09 -18.71 -2.12
CA ILE A 166 11.72 -17.46 -1.45
C ILE A 166 12.93 -16.54 -1.35
N ILE A 167 12.75 -15.32 -1.78
CA ILE A 167 13.70 -14.22 -1.64
C ILE A 167 13.35 -13.46 -0.37
N ASP A 168 14.33 -13.27 0.50
CA ASP A 168 14.20 -12.52 1.77
C ASP A 168 15.04 -11.24 1.74
N GLU A 169 15.05 -10.53 0.63
CA GLU A 169 15.73 -9.25 0.50
C GLU A 169 14.75 -8.08 0.58
N LYS A 170 15.11 -7.04 1.32
CA LYS A 170 14.34 -5.78 1.32
C LYS A 170 14.39 -5.15 -0.07
N ILE A 171 13.22 -4.99 -0.69
CA ILE A 171 13.07 -4.33 -1.97
C ILE A 171 12.66 -2.89 -1.71
N HIS A 172 13.43 -1.95 -2.27
CA HIS A 172 13.23 -0.51 -2.10
C HIS A 172 13.18 -0.06 -0.61
N PRO A 173 14.19 -0.41 0.19
CA PRO A 173 14.24 0.10 1.57
C PRO A 173 14.28 1.61 1.54
N THR A 174 13.43 2.25 2.31
CA THR A 174 13.59 3.65 2.69
C THR A 174 14.44 3.67 3.95
N ASN A 175 15.59 4.33 3.90
CA ASN A 175 16.47 4.46 5.06
C ASN A 175 15.95 5.61 5.93
N HIS A 176 15.20 5.29 6.96
CA HIS A 176 14.69 6.24 7.93
C HIS A 176 14.62 5.58 9.32
N ASP A 177 14.64 6.40 10.35
CA ASP A 177 14.42 5.99 11.73
C ASP A 177 12.99 5.49 11.97
N HIS A 178 12.72 5.05 13.20
CA HIS A 178 11.36 4.71 13.61
C HIS A 178 10.42 5.91 13.39
N TYR A 179 9.24 5.66 12.81
CA TYR A 179 8.32 6.70 12.34
C TYR A 179 7.96 7.73 13.43
N SER A 180 7.88 7.30 14.69
CA SER A 180 7.51 8.19 15.81
C SER A 180 8.45 9.38 16.02
N LYS A 181 9.67 9.33 15.48
CA LYS A 181 10.65 10.41 15.59
C LYS A 181 10.35 11.60 14.66
N TYR A 182 9.50 11.41 13.66
CA TYR A 182 9.23 12.43 12.64
C TYR A 182 8.02 13.31 12.94
N TYR A 183 7.07 12.81 13.72
CA TYR A 183 5.80 13.46 13.97
C TYR A 183 5.85 14.49 15.09
N ASN A 184 5.29 15.66 14.83
CA ASN A 184 4.80 16.55 15.88
C ASN A 184 3.34 16.19 16.25
N LYS A 185 2.76 16.94 17.20
CA LYS A 185 1.37 16.70 17.66
C LYS A 185 0.37 16.86 16.52
N ASP A 186 0.51 17.90 15.71
CA ASP A 186 -0.49 18.28 14.71
C ASP A 186 -0.47 17.33 13.50
N SER A 187 0.70 17.02 12.97
CA SER A 187 0.86 16.05 11.87
C SER A 187 0.41 14.63 12.29
N LYS A 188 0.68 14.24 13.54
CA LYS A 188 0.20 12.98 14.11
C LYS A 188 -1.33 12.90 14.11
N GLU A 189 -2.00 13.98 14.56
CA GLU A 189 -3.46 14.05 14.59
C GLU A 189 -4.07 14.13 13.19
N LEU A 190 -3.41 14.81 12.24
CA LEU A 190 -3.85 14.82 10.85
C LEU A 190 -3.89 13.40 10.28
N VAL A 191 -2.80 12.64 10.42
CA VAL A 191 -2.77 11.24 9.95
C VAL A 191 -3.82 10.41 10.68
N ARG A 192 -3.98 10.56 12.01
CA ARG A 192 -5.03 9.88 12.78
C ARG A 192 -6.42 10.16 12.21
N LYS A 193 -6.72 11.40 11.87
CA LYS A 193 -8.02 11.83 11.31
C LYS A 193 -8.25 11.21 9.93
N TYR A 194 -7.27 11.32 9.03
CA TYR A 194 -7.44 10.88 7.63
C TYR A 194 -7.39 9.38 7.43
N TYR A 195 -6.76 8.64 8.36
CA TYR A 195 -6.68 7.17 8.33
C TYR A 195 -7.46 6.51 9.47
N SER A 196 -8.48 7.20 10.00
CA SER A 196 -9.28 6.70 11.14
C SER A 196 -9.89 5.32 10.88
N GLU A 197 -10.40 5.05 9.67
CA GLU A 197 -10.94 3.74 9.30
C GLU A 197 -9.87 2.63 9.33
N ASP A 198 -8.66 2.90 8.80
CA ASP A 198 -7.57 1.92 8.85
C ASP A 198 -7.12 1.67 10.28
N ILE A 199 -6.99 2.74 11.08
CA ILE A 199 -6.55 2.67 12.48
C ILE A 199 -7.53 1.82 13.30
N GLU A 200 -8.81 2.07 13.14
CA GLU A 200 -9.86 1.34 13.86
C GLU A 200 -9.95 -0.11 13.39
N PHE A 201 -10.07 -0.32 12.09
CA PHE A 201 -10.29 -1.66 11.51
C PHE A 201 -9.11 -2.61 11.74
N PHE A 202 -7.87 -2.12 11.59
CA PHE A 202 -6.66 -2.93 11.78
C PHE A 202 -6.07 -2.83 13.19
N ASN A 203 -6.71 -2.09 14.10
CA ASN A 203 -6.29 -1.88 15.49
C ASN A 203 -4.87 -1.31 15.62
N TYR A 204 -4.53 -0.33 14.76
CA TYR A 204 -3.24 0.33 14.81
C TYR A 204 -3.15 1.33 15.97
N LYS A 205 -1.94 1.43 16.52
CA LYS A 205 -1.57 2.43 17.54
C LYS A 205 -0.33 3.18 17.07
N PHE A 206 -0.22 4.44 17.54
CA PHE A 206 0.96 5.24 17.29
C PHE A 206 2.14 4.78 18.14
#